data_317f38e4e0296bd01829bd9ecbe8a724
#
_entry.id   317f38e4e0296bd01829bd9ecbe8a724
#
_cell.length_a   1.000
_cell.length_b   1.000
_cell.length_c   1.000
_cell.angle_alpha   90.00
_cell.angle_beta   90.00
_cell.angle_gamma   90.00
#
_symmetry.space_group_name_H-M   'P 1'
#
loop_
_entity.id
_entity.type
_entity.pdbx_description
1 polymer ?
#
loop_
_entity_poly.entity_id
_entity_poly.type
_entity_poly.pdbx_seq_one_letter_code
_entity_poly.pdbx_strand_id
1 'polypeptide(L)'
;VVLAAGGLTQLFARNSASKNMGGDSHALALRAGAKLIDMEFVQFFPIGHLAPRLVGMDPIMWDPFRYKLGGKLLNGEGKQFIENYGGEDGETYKVGRDLASYAILKECEAGRGSPNGGAWLSFQHLSKSELENAFGPIIKKLASNDIDLTKQSIEVAPIAHYHMGGIEVDESMET
;
A
#
# COMPACT_ATOMS: atom_id res chain seq x y z
N VAL A 1 -21.53 21.48 16.91
CA VAL A 1 -21.38 20.95 15.53
C VAL A 1 -20.55 19.68 15.62
N VAL A 2 -20.96 18.64 14.87
CA VAL A 2 -20.21 17.39 14.79
C VAL A 2 -19.54 17.32 13.42
N LEU A 3 -18.22 17.12 13.39
CA LEU A 3 -17.44 16.87 12.17
C LEU A 3 -17.20 15.37 12.02
N ALA A 4 -17.76 14.77 10.98
CA ALA A 4 -17.65 13.34 10.66
C ALA A 4 -17.43 13.11 9.16
N ALA A 5 -16.62 13.98 8.52
CA ALA A 5 -16.42 13.97 7.06
C ALA A 5 -15.19 13.16 6.60
N GLY A 6 -14.73 12.23 7.42
CA GLY A 6 -13.62 11.33 7.09
C GLY A 6 -12.24 12.00 7.13
N GLY A 7 -11.25 11.27 6.63
CA GLY A 7 -9.85 11.69 6.62
C GLY A 7 -9.45 12.48 5.37
N LEU A 8 -8.14 12.52 5.12
CA LEU A 8 -7.56 13.32 4.02
C LEU A 8 -6.60 12.51 3.11
N THR A 9 -6.59 11.20 3.22
CA THR A 9 -5.65 10.35 2.50
C THR A 9 -5.80 10.44 0.97
N GLN A 10 -6.96 10.85 0.46
CA GLN A 10 -7.20 11.09 -0.97
C GLN A 10 -6.36 12.25 -1.57
N LEU A 11 -5.69 13.06 -0.75
CA LEU A 11 -4.75 14.09 -1.24
C LEU A 11 -3.51 13.50 -1.90
N PHE A 12 -3.19 12.25 -1.64
CA PHE A 12 -2.06 11.57 -2.26
C PHE A 12 -2.48 10.94 -3.59
N ALA A 13 -1.60 11.07 -4.60
CA ALA A 13 -1.85 10.53 -5.94
C ALA A 13 -2.06 9.00 -5.95
N ARG A 14 -1.33 8.28 -5.07
CA ARG A 14 -1.53 6.85 -4.83
C ARG A 14 -2.03 6.65 -3.41
N ASN A 15 -3.25 6.22 -3.27
CA ASN A 15 -3.88 6.03 -1.96
C ASN A 15 -4.91 4.89 -1.99
N SER A 16 -5.29 4.43 -0.80
CA SER A 16 -6.33 3.41 -0.60
C SER A 16 -7.65 4.00 -0.11
N ALA A 17 -7.79 5.33 -0.13
CA ALA A 17 -8.94 6.02 0.41
C ALA A 17 -10.09 6.09 -0.59
N SER A 18 -11.30 6.21 -0.08
CA SER A 18 -12.46 6.55 -0.90
C SER A 18 -12.38 8.01 -1.37
N LYS A 19 -13.02 8.31 -2.50
CA LYS A 19 -12.95 9.62 -3.17
C LYS A 19 -13.41 10.81 -2.33
N ASN A 20 -14.21 10.57 -1.30
CA ASN A 20 -14.71 11.59 -0.38
C ASN A 20 -13.79 11.85 0.83
N MET A 21 -12.62 11.24 0.89
CA MET A 21 -11.65 11.48 1.98
C MET A 21 -10.62 12.54 1.60
N GLY A 22 -11.11 13.69 1.15
CA GLY A 22 -10.30 14.81 0.64
C GLY A 22 -9.84 15.83 1.69
N GLY A 23 -10.13 15.61 2.98
CA GLY A 23 -9.73 16.51 4.07
C GLY A 23 -10.67 17.67 4.33
N ASP A 24 -11.93 17.61 3.88
CA ASP A 24 -12.90 18.69 4.03
C ASP A 24 -13.14 19.07 5.50
N SER A 25 -13.23 18.06 6.41
CA SER A 25 -13.37 18.32 7.85
C SER A 25 -12.16 19.06 8.42
N HIS A 26 -10.95 18.74 7.99
CA HIS A 26 -9.72 19.42 8.41
C HIS A 26 -9.73 20.87 7.94
N ALA A 27 -10.10 21.11 6.71
CA ALA A 27 -10.20 22.45 6.14
C ALA A 27 -11.28 23.30 6.84
N LEU A 28 -12.43 22.71 7.14
CA LEU A 28 -13.50 23.40 7.88
C LEU A 28 -13.09 23.75 9.30
N ALA A 29 -12.49 22.80 10.02
CA ALA A 29 -12.00 23.02 11.39
C ALA A 29 -10.92 24.09 11.43
N LEU A 30 -9.94 24.03 10.53
CA LEU A 30 -8.88 25.04 10.46
C LEU A 30 -9.42 26.45 10.18
N ARG A 31 -10.39 26.58 9.27
CA ARG A 31 -11.07 27.85 8.99
C ARG A 31 -11.88 28.37 10.18
N ALA A 32 -12.37 27.49 11.04
CA ALA A 32 -13.05 27.83 12.27
C ALA A 32 -12.10 28.19 13.43
N GLY A 33 -10.79 28.06 13.25
CA GLY A 33 -9.76 28.37 14.24
C GLY A 33 -9.28 27.17 15.05
N ALA A 34 -9.75 25.97 14.76
CA ALA A 34 -9.24 24.75 15.39
C ALA A 34 -7.78 24.48 14.99
N LYS A 35 -7.04 23.81 15.85
CA LYS A 35 -5.67 23.39 15.58
C LYS A 35 -5.62 22.02 14.93
N LEU A 36 -4.59 21.79 14.13
CA LEU A 36 -4.25 20.48 13.59
C LEU A 36 -2.98 19.96 14.28
N ILE A 37 -2.94 18.69 14.55
CA ILE A 37 -1.83 18.00 15.23
C ILE A 37 -1.36 16.80 14.40
N ASP A 38 -0.05 16.52 14.46
CA ASP A 38 0.58 15.31 13.89
C ASP A 38 0.33 15.12 12.38
N MET A 39 0.18 16.21 11.63
CA MET A 39 -0.18 16.18 10.21
C MET A 39 0.89 15.58 9.31
N GLU A 40 2.14 15.48 9.77
CA GLU A 40 3.26 14.84 9.09
C GLU A 40 3.23 13.33 9.13
N PHE A 41 2.46 12.72 10.05
CA PHE A 41 2.42 11.27 10.21
C PHE A 41 1.41 10.62 9.26
N VAL A 42 1.94 10.12 8.17
CA VAL A 42 1.17 9.36 7.16
C VAL A 42 1.70 7.93 7.08
N GLN A 43 0.85 6.95 7.27
CA GLN A 43 1.22 5.57 7.07
C GLN A 43 1.08 5.20 5.59
N PHE A 44 2.16 4.71 5.00
CA PHE A 44 2.14 4.10 3.68
C PHE A 44 1.99 2.58 3.80
N PHE A 45 1.17 2.02 2.92
CA PHE A 45 1.10 0.59 2.70
C PHE A 45 2.06 0.24 1.57
N PRO A 46 3.07 -0.64 1.78
CA PRO A 46 4.17 -0.80 0.83
C PRO A 46 3.78 -1.49 -0.48
N ILE A 47 2.80 -2.38 -0.45
CA ILE A 47 2.46 -3.27 -1.56
C ILE A 47 1.05 -3.04 -2.11
N GLY A 48 0.71 -1.77 -2.39
CA GLY A 48 -0.46 -1.44 -3.19
C GLY A 48 -0.28 -1.87 -4.65
N HIS A 49 -1.32 -2.42 -5.26
CA HIS A 49 -1.27 -2.84 -6.67
C HIS A 49 -1.00 -1.65 -7.59
N LEU A 50 -0.03 -1.79 -8.48
CA LEU A 50 0.37 -0.76 -9.43
C LEU A 50 0.05 -1.16 -10.87
N ALA A 51 0.50 -2.34 -11.29
CA ALA A 51 0.30 -2.86 -12.64
C ALA A 51 0.33 -4.41 -12.66
N PRO A 52 -0.29 -5.04 -13.67
CA PRO A 52 -1.08 -4.44 -14.74
C PRO A 52 -2.41 -3.84 -14.22
N ARG A 53 -3.00 -2.91 -14.99
CA ARG A 53 -4.26 -2.25 -14.60
C ARG A 53 -5.38 -3.28 -14.40
N LEU A 54 -6.09 -3.17 -13.28
CA LEU A 54 -7.27 -4.01 -12.99
C LEU A 54 -8.53 -3.30 -13.50
N VAL A 55 -9.27 -3.97 -14.39
CA VAL A 55 -10.54 -3.47 -14.92
C VAL A 55 -11.68 -4.06 -14.10
N GLY A 56 -12.62 -3.20 -13.68
CA GLY A 56 -13.77 -3.62 -12.86
C GLY A 56 -13.42 -4.01 -11.42
N MET A 57 -12.26 -3.61 -10.94
CA MET A 57 -11.79 -3.82 -9.58
C MET A 57 -11.14 -2.54 -9.03
N ASP A 58 -11.28 -2.33 -7.73
CA ASP A 58 -10.43 -1.35 -7.04
C ASP A 58 -8.99 -1.90 -6.94
N PRO A 59 -7.97 -1.04 -6.88
CA PRO A 59 -6.60 -1.45 -6.65
C PRO A 59 -6.48 -2.33 -5.40
N ILE A 60 -5.89 -3.51 -5.55
CA ILE A 60 -5.70 -4.45 -4.44
C ILE A 60 -4.57 -3.93 -3.55
N MET A 61 -4.82 -3.87 -2.25
CA MET A 61 -3.77 -3.87 -1.26
C MET A 61 -3.41 -5.33 -0.97
N TRP A 62 -2.19 -5.70 -1.32
CA TRP A 62 -1.69 -7.04 -1.06
C TRP A 62 -1.39 -7.15 0.43
N ASP A 63 -2.36 -7.73 1.15
CA ASP A 63 -2.34 -7.86 2.61
C ASP A 63 -1.01 -8.44 3.12
N PRO A 64 -0.46 -7.93 4.24
CA PRO A 64 0.75 -8.48 4.85
C PRO A 64 0.72 -9.99 5.10
N PHE A 65 -0.47 -10.57 5.37
CA PHE A 65 -0.60 -12.02 5.45
C PHE A 65 -0.32 -12.71 4.13
N ARG A 66 -0.81 -12.15 3.03
CA ARG A 66 -0.62 -12.70 1.69
C ARG A 66 0.83 -12.56 1.25
N TYR A 67 1.47 -11.48 1.63
CA TYR A 67 2.89 -11.29 1.49
C TYR A 67 3.68 -12.30 2.36
N LYS A 68 3.24 -12.56 3.58
CA LYS A 68 3.81 -13.56 4.51
C LYS A 68 3.66 -15.01 4.02
N LEU A 69 2.80 -15.29 3.05
CA LEU A 69 2.75 -16.58 2.34
C LEU A 69 3.99 -16.85 1.49
N GLY A 70 5.03 -16.05 1.64
CA GLY A 70 6.27 -16.18 0.92
C GLY A 70 6.30 -15.45 -0.43
N GLY A 71 5.42 -14.46 -0.64
CA GLY A 71 5.52 -13.56 -1.78
C GLY A 71 6.87 -12.86 -1.80
N LYS A 72 7.57 -12.90 -2.94
CA LYS A 72 8.91 -12.33 -3.09
C LYS A 72 8.82 -10.92 -3.63
N LEU A 73 9.42 -9.96 -2.93
CA LEU A 73 9.56 -8.60 -3.42
C LEU A 73 10.87 -8.47 -4.19
N LEU A 74 10.77 -8.13 -5.47
CA LEU A 74 11.90 -8.07 -6.38
C LEU A 74 12.00 -6.66 -6.99
N ASN A 75 13.22 -6.20 -7.23
CA ASN A 75 13.46 -4.96 -7.97
C ASN A 75 13.29 -5.16 -9.49
N GLY A 76 13.53 -4.13 -10.29
CA GLY A 76 13.46 -4.18 -11.75
C GLY A 76 14.44 -5.15 -12.40
N GLU A 77 15.51 -5.53 -11.70
CA GLU A 77 16.48 -6.55 -12.13
C GLU A 77 16.08 -7.99 -11.73
N GLY A 78 14.93 -8.16 -11.07
CA GLY A 78 14.45 -9.46 -10.59
C GLY A 78 15.15 -9.97 -9.31
N LYS A 79 15.82 -9.10 -8.57
CA LYS A 79 16.55 -9.43 -7.34
C LYS A 79 15.76 -9.02 -6.11
N GLN A 80 15.77 -9.84 -5.06
CA GLN A 80 15.32 -9.44 -3.74
C GLN A 80 16.25 -8.34 -3.21
N PHE A 81 15.71 -7.37 -2.48
CA PHE A 81 16.46 -6.17 -2.11
C PHE A 81 16.22 -5.67 -0.68
N ILE A 82 15.23 -6.21 0.02
CA ILE A 82 14.87 -5.74 1.37
C ILE A 82 16.04 -5.84 2.34
N GLU A 83 16.86 -6.88 2.21
CA GLU A 83 18.04 -7.12 3.05
C GLU A 83 19.06 -5.98 2.97
N ASN A 84 19.19 -5.35 1.80
CA ASN A 84 20.10 -4.23 1.58
C ASN A 84 19.70 -2.97 2.39
N TYR A 85 18.50 -2.95 2.93
CA TYR A 85 17.91 -1.82 3.66
C TYR A 85 17.64 -2.14 5.15
N GLY A 86 18.22 -3.23 5.67
CA GLY A 86 18.08 -3.62 7.07
C GLY A 86 16.93 -4.59 7.36
N GLY A 87 16.35 -5.20 6.33
CA GLY A 87 15.44 -6.33 6.49
C GLY A 87 16.20 -7.60 6.90
N GLU A 88 15.60 -8.41 7.77
CA GLU A 88 16.13 -9.74 8.09
C GLU A 88 15.88 -10.71 6.93
N ASP A 89 16.73 -11.76 6.83
CA ASP A 89 16.72 -12.78 5.76
C ASP A 89 15.32 -13.27 5.36
N GLY A 90 15.12 -13.29 4.08
CA GLY A 90 13.89 -13.35 3.30
C GLY A 90 12.93 -14.53 3.45
N GLU A 91 13.03 -15.40 4.44
CA GLU A 91 12.05 -16.48 4.61
C GLU A 91 10.86 -16.10 5.52
N THR A 92 10.98 -15.06 6.32
CA THR A 92 9.90 -14.57 7.15
C THR A 92 9.86 -13.05 7.11
N TYR A 93 9.02 -12.49 6.24
CA TYR A 93 8.81 -11.04 6.15
C TYR A 93 8.27 -10.47 7.48
N LYS A 94 9.16 -10.17 8.38
CA LYS A 94 8.91 -9.37 9.59
C LYS A 94 9.20 -7.89 9.36
N VAL A 95 9.35 -7.49 8.10
CA VAL A 95 9.71 -6.11 7.73
C VAL A 95 8.53 -5.19 8.02
N GLY A 96 8.80 -4.11 8.73
CA GLY A 96 7.82 -3.04 8.95
C GLY A 96 7.36 -2.40 7.64
N ARG A 97 6.16 -1.83 7.64
CA ARG A 97 5.58 -1.16 6.45
C ARG A 97 6.42 0.02 6.00
N ASP A 98 7.00 0.73 6.93
CA ASP A 98 7.89 1.87 6.75
C ASP A 98 9.17 1.45 6.02
N LEU A 99 9.85 0.41 6.51
CA LEU A 99 11.07 -0.10 5.89
C LEU A 99 10.82 -0.63 4.48
N ALA A 100 9.75 -1.40 4.27
CA ALA A 100 9.42 -1.91 2.94
C ALA A 100 9.08 -0.78 1.96
N SER A 101 8.32 0.24 2.40
CA SER A 101 8.01 1.42 1.59
C SER A 101 9.27 2.20 1.24
N TYR A 102 10.16 2.41 2.22
CA TYR A 102 11.44 3.07 2.04
C TYR A 102 12.34 2.31 1.06
N ALA A 103 12.46 1.00 1.20
CA ALA A 103 13.29 0.17 0.33
C ALA A 103 12.81 0.21 -1.13
N ILE A 104 11.49 0.13 -1.38
CA ILE A 104 10.93 0.27 -2.73
C ILE A 104 11.26 1.65 -3.32
N LEU A 105 11.09 2.72 -2.53
CA LEU A 105 11.43 4.07 -2.98
C LEU A 105 12.90 4.17 -3.35
N LYS A 106 13.81 3.65 -2.51
CA LYS A 106 15.25 3.68 -2.78
C LYS A 106 15.66 2.88 -4.00
N GLU A 107 15.04 1.73 -4.27
CA GLU A 107 15.27 0.99 -5.52
C GLU A 107 14.81 1.81 -6.74
N CYS A 108 13.67 2.51 -6.65
CA CYS A 108 13.19 3.39 -7.72
C CYS A 108 14.13 4.58 -7.94
N GLU A 109 14.57 5.26 -6.88
CA GLU A 109 15.53 6.38 -6.95
C GLU A 109 16.88 5.96 -7.56
N ALA A 110 17.31 4.74 -7.30
CA ALA A 110 18.53 4.16 -7.85
C ALA A 110 18.38 3.64 -9.30
N GLY A 111 17.22 3.82 -9.92
CA GLY A 111 16.93 3.35 -11.29
C GLY A 111 16.70 1.84 -11.41
N ARG A 112 16.52 1.14 -10.29
CA ARG A 112 16.24 -0.29 -10.24
C ARG A 112 14.79 -0.62 -9.89
N GLY A 113 13.88 0.35 -10.00
CA GLY A 113 12.44 0.13 -9.85
C GLY A 113 11.85 -0.69 -11.00
N SER A 114 10.61 -1.16 -10.81
CA SER A 114 9.82 -1.75 -11.90
C SER A 114 9.42 -0.67 -12.94
N PRO A 115 8.99 -1.05 -14.15
CA PRO A 115 8.73 -0.09 -15.25
C PRO A 115 7.79 1.07 -14.89
N ASN A 116 6.81 0.85 -13.99
CA ASN A 116 5.86 1.88 -13.57
C ASN A 116 6.26 2.57 -12.26
N GLY A 117 7.50 2.41 -11.79
CA GLY A 117 8.03 3.09 -10.60
C GLY A 117 7.57 2.44 -9.29
N GLY A 118 7.73 1.16 -9.18
CA GLY A 118 7.48 0.35 -7.99
C GLY A 118 8.46 -0.82 -7.89
N ALA A 119 7.97 -1.95 -7.42
CA ALA A 119 8.69 -3.21 -7.34
C ALA A 119 7.82 -4.35 -7.88
N TRP A 120 8.42 -5.52 -8.12
CA TRP A 120 7.71 -6.71 -8.49
C TRP A 120 7.31 -7.51 -7.24
N LEU A 121 6.08 -7.96 -7.17
CA LEU A 121 5.62 -8.95 -6.19
C LEU A 121 5.37 -10.26 -6.91
N SER A 122 6.11 -11.31 -6.53
CA SER A 122 6.07 -12.63 -7.16
C SER A 122 5.53 -13.69 -6.21
N PHE A 123 4.59 -14.47 -6.71
CA PHE A 123 4.06 -15.69 -6.08
C PHE A 123 4.32 -16.94 -6.92
N GLN A 124 5.17 -16.85 -7.95
CA GLN A 124 5.40 -17.91 -8.95
C GLN A 124 5.95 -19.22 -8.37
N HIS A 125 6.47 -19.19 -7.14
CA HIS A 125 6.96 -20.38 -6.43
C HIS A 125 5.85 -21.13 -5.68
N LEU A 126 4.65 -20.54 -5.58
CA LEU A 126 3.49 -21.16 -4.94
C LEU A 126 2.65 -21.94 -5.97
N SER A 127 2.05 -23.04 -5.52
CA SER A 127 1.11 -23.80 -6.34
C SER A 127 -0.21 -23.03 -6.53
N LYS A 128 -0.94 -23.37 -7.58
CA LYS A 128 -2.25 -22.80 -7.84
C LYS A 128 -3.23 -23.03 -6.69
N SER A 129 -3.19 -24.21 -6.06
CA SER A 129 -4.05 -24.53 -4.92
C SER A 129 -3.76 -23.67 -3.68
N GLU A 130 -2.49 -23.39 -3.41
CA GLU A 130 -2.11 -22.49 -2.32
C GLU A 130 -2.62 -21.06 -2.55
N LEU A 131 -2.48 -20.56 -3.79
CA LEU A 131 -2.99 -19.25 -4.18
C LEU A 131 -4.52 -19.17 -4.12
N GLU A 132 -5.24 -20.21 -4.61
CA GLU A 132 -6.70 -20.28 -4.53
C GLU A 132 -7.20 -20.32 -3.10
N ASN A 133 -6.54 -21.06 -2.22
CA ASN A 133 -6.87 -21.11 -0.79
C ASN A 133 -6.62 -19.76 -0.09
N ALA A 134 -5.53 -19.08 -0.44
CA ALA A 134 -5.14 -17.82 0.18
C ALA A 134 -5.98 -16.62 -0.30
N PHE A 135 -6.20 -16.52 -1.61
CA PHE A 135 -6.81 -15.37 -2.26
C PHE A 135 -8.28 -15.58 -2.64
N GLY A 136 -8.75 -16.82 -2.67
CA GLY A 136 -10.14 -17.17 -2.93
C GLY A 136 -10.70 -16.57 -4.23
N PRO A 137 -11.84 -15.88 -4.18
CA PRO A 137 -12.51 -15.33 -5.37
C PRO A 137 -11.67 -14.30 -6.16
N ILE A 138 -10.66 -13.69 -5.53
CA ILE A 138 -9.78 -12.71 -6.19
C ILE A 138 -9.02 -13.36 -7.34
N ILE A 139 -8.61 -14.63 -7.22
CA ILE A 139 -7.91 -15.36 -8.30
C ILE A 139 -8.72 -15.35 -9.60
N LYS A 140 -10.03 -15.57 -9.53
CA LYS A 140 -10.90 -15.54 -10.73
C LYS A 140 -10.97 -14.14 -11.34
N LYS A 141 -11.00 -13.10 -10.51
CA LYS A 141 -11.00 -11.71 -10.99
C LYS A 141 -9.65 -11.30 -11.58
N LEU A 142 -8.54 -11.81 -11.04
CA LEU A 142 -7.21 -11.62 -11.64
C LEU A 142 -7.13 -12.31 -13.00
N ALA A 143 -7.61 -13.54 -13.08
CA ALA A 143 -7.63 -14.29 -14.35
C ALA A 143 -8.48 -13.59 -15.43
N SER A 144 -9.58 -12.91 -15.08
CA SER A 144 -10.36 -12.10 -16.03
C SER A 144 -9.65 -10.81 -16.47
N ASN A 145 -8.53 -10.46 -15.85
CA ASN A 145 -7.64 -9.38 -16.23
C ASN A 145 -6.30 -9.93 -16.80
N ASP A 146 -6.29 -11.16 -17.27
CA ASP A 146 -5.13 -11.86 -17.84
C ASP A 146 -3.94 -11.98 -16.85
N ILE A 147 -4.23 -12.02 -15.55
CA ILE A 147 -3.23 -12.15 -14.50
C ILE A 147 -3.26 -13.56 -13.92
N ASP A 148 -2.17 -14.30 -14.15
CA ASP A 148 -1.90 -15.61 -13.54
C ASP A 148 -0.68 -15.50 -12.63
N LEU A 149 -0.91 -15.45 -11.31
CA LEU A 149 0.14 -15.29 -10.31
C LEU A 149 1.15 -16.46 -10.27
N THR A 150 0.83 -17.60 -10.87
CA THR A 150 1.77 -18.72 -11.00
C THR A 150 2.78 -18.49 -12.12
N LYS A 151 2.50 -17.58 -13.06
CA LYS A 151 3.30 -17.36 -14.27
C LYS A 151 3.95 -16.00 -14.34
N GLN A 152 3.38 -15.02 -13.65
CA GLN A 152 3.87 -13.64 -13.73
C GLN A 152 3.87 -12.95 -12.36
N SER A 153 4.81 -12.06 -12.20
CA SER A 153 4.82 -11.10 -11.10
C SER A 153 3.89 -9.92 -11.42
N ILE A 154 3.44 -9.25 -10.40
CA ILE A 154 2.66 -8.00 -10.50
C ILE A 154 3.48 -6.85 -9.98
N GLU A 155 3.24 -5.65 -10.50
CA GLU A 155 3.88 -4.46 -9.95
C GLU A 155 3.11 -3.94 -8.74
N VAL A 156 3.86 -3.57 -7.72
CA VAL A 156 3.36 -2.97 -6.48
C VAL A 156 4.14 -1.71 -6.15
N ALA A 157 3.50 -0.78 -5.47
CA ALA A 157 4.16 0.44 -5.01
C ALA A 157 3.58 0.91 -3.67
N PRO A 158 4.31 1.71 -2.91
CA PRO A 158 3.76 2.34 -1.72
C PRO A 158 2.56 3.21 -2.06
N ILE A 159 1.50 3.08 -1.25
CA ILE A 159 0.30 3.90 -1.32
C ILE A 159 0.01 4.52 0.05
N ALA A 160 -0.45 5.76 0.07
CA ALA A 160 -0.94 6.38 1.30
C ALA A 160 -2.19 5.63 1.77
N HIS A 161 -2.15 5.13 3.00
CA HIS A 161 -3.17 4.26 3.54
C HIS A 161 -3.93 4.90 4.68
N TYR A 162 -3.21 5.55 5.58
CA TYR A 162 -3.78 6.10 6.80
C TYR A 162 -3.06 7.40 7.18
N HIS A 163 -3.83 8.43 7.49
CA HIS A 163 -3.33 9.67 8.04
C HIS A 163 -3.56 9.67 9.55
N MET A 164 -2.52 9.79 10.34
CA MET A 164 -2.59 9.65 11.80
C MET A 164 -2.94 10.95 12.49
N GLY A 165 -2.45 12.07 11.95
CA GLY A 165 -2.77 13.39 12.43
C GLY A 165 -4.21 13.82 12.12
N GLY A 166 -4.59 14.94 12.64
CA GLY A 166 -5.95 15.46 12.46
C GLY A 166 -6.23 16.70 13.28
N ILE A 167 -7.50 16.92 13.60
CA ILE A 167 -7.95 18.02 14.43
C ILE A 167 -7.59 17.71 15.88
N GLU A 168 -6.90 18.66 16.54
CA GLU A 168 -6.62 18.57 17.97
C GLU A 168 -7.93 18.66 18.76
N VAL A 169 -8.16 17.68 19.61
CA VAL A 169 -9.36 17.63 20.46
C VAL A 169 -8.99 17.24 21.89
N ASP A 170 -9.83 17.63 22.85
CA ASP A 170 -9.74 17.21 24.24
C ASP A 170 -10.36 15.82 24.48
N GLU A 171 -10.43 15.40 25.75
CA GLU A 171 -11.01 14.12 26.17
C GLU A 171 -12.53 14.01 25.88
N SER A 172 -13.20 15.13 25.65
CA SER A 172 -14.61 15.21 25.28
C SER A 172 -14.83 15.25 23.75
N MET A 173 -13.76 15.14 22.97
CA MET A 173 -13.75 15.30 21.52
C MET A 173 -14.13 16.70 21.05
N GLU A 174 -13.83 17.72 21.87
CA GLU A 174 -14.07 19.13 21.57
C GLU A 174 -12.76 19.82 21.17
N THR A 175 -12.85 20.83 20.28
CA THR A 175 -11.72 21.61 19.76
C THR A 175 -11.89 23.08 20.03
#